data_6be4432d8f2ff9ca29f29b8810125d22
#
_entry.id   6be4432d8f2ff9ca29f29b8810125d22
#
_cell.length_a   1.000
_cell.length_b   1.000
_cell.length_c   1.000
_cell.angle_alpha   90.00
_cell.angle_beta   90.00
_cell.angle_gamma   90.00
#
_symmetry.space_group_name_H-M   'P 1'
#
loop_
_entity.id
_entity.type
_entity.pdbx_description
1 polymer ?
#
loop_
_entity_poly.entity_id
_entity_poly.type
_entity_poly.pdbx_seq_one_letter_code
_entity_poly.pdbx_strand_id
1 'polypeptide(L)'
;SVGWDPGMFSLNRMYANAILPEGKDYTFWGKGVSQGHSDAIRRVEGVKDGKQYTIPVEAALEAVRNGEDPELTTRQKHTRECFVVLEEGADAKKVEEEIKTMPNYFSDYDTTVHFISQEELDRDHSKIPHGGFVLRSGCTGWEKENKHIIEYSLKLDSNPEFTSSVLVAYARAAYK
;
A
#
# COMPACT_ATOMS: atom_id res chain seq x y z
N SER A 1 -11.00 -1.36 13.09
CA SER A 1 -9.87 -0.44 13.30
C SER A 1 -10.03 0.77 12.41
N VAL A 2 -9.52 1.90 12.85
CA VAL A 2 -9.54 3.17 12.13
C VAL A 2 -8.13 3.73 12.10
N GLY A 3 -7.73 4.25 10.95
CA GLY A 3 -6.47 4.92 10.72
C GLY A 3 -6.58 5.77 9.46
N TRP A 4 -5.50 5.87 8.68
CA TRP A 4 -5.61 6.57 7.41
C TRP A 4 -6.25 5.69 6.30
N ASP A 5 -6.07 4.36 6.35
CA ASP A 5 -6.84 3.41 5.52
C ASP A 5 -6.95 2.02 6.19
N PRO A 6 -8.12 1.60 6.63
CA PRO A 6 -9.41 2.30 6.56
C PRO A 6 -9.50 3.49 7.54
N GLY A 7 -10.24 4.49 7.15
CA GLY A 7 -10.49 5.69 7.94
C GLY A 7 -10.49 6.95 7.09
N MET A 8 -9.39 7.70 7.07
CA MET A 8 -9.29 8.92 6.27
C MET A 8 -9.56 8.65 4.78
N PHE A 9 -8.93 7.65 4.19
CA PHE A 9 -9.20 7.28 2.79
C PHE A 9 -10.64 6.76 2.57
N SER A 10 -11.26 6.17 3.58
CA SER A 10 -12.67 5.77 3.49
C SER A 10 -13.58 6.98 3.36
N LEU A 11 -13.31 8.08 4.09
CA LEU A 11 -14.03 9.34 3.92
C LEU A 11 -13.74 9.99 2.56
N ASN A 12 -12.51 9.95 2.09
CA ASN A 12 -12.16 10.46 0.76
C ASN A 12 -12.95 9.72 -0.34
N ARG A 13 -13.03 8.39 -0.29
CA ARG A 13 -13.83 7.58 -1.21
C ARG A 13 -15.31 7.94 -1.14
N MET A 14 -15.86 8.04 0.07
CA MET A 14 -17.26 8.39 0.27
C MET A 14 -17.59 9.77 -0.31
N TYR A 15 -16.74 10.77 -0.06
CA TYR A 15 -16.93 12.13 -0.57
C TYR A 15 -16.82 12.19 -2.11
N ALA A 16 -15.80 11.55 -2.67
CA ALA A 16 -15.63 11.47 -4.12
C ALA A 16 -16.80 10.75 -4.81
N ASN A 17 -17.33 9.69 -4.18
CA ASN A 17 -18.50 8.96 -4.67
C ASN A 17 -19.78 9.82 -4.64
N ALA A 18 -19.96 10.65 -3.61
CA ALA A 18 -21.08 11.57 -3.52
C ALA A 18 -21.05 12.66 -4.62
N ILE A 19 -19.85 13.10 -5.02
CA ILE A 19 -19.67 14.09 -6.11
C ILE A 19 -19.87 13.45 -7.48
N LEU A 20 -19.31 12.26 -7.71
CA LEU A 20 -19.39 11.51 -8.97
C LEU A 20 -20.03 10.14 -8.69
N PRO A 21 -21.37 10.06 -8.55
CA PRO A 21 -22.04 8.82 -8.16
C PRO A 21 -21.87 7.70 -9.18
N GLU A 22 -21.80 8.05 -10.47
CA GLU A 22 -21.50 7.11 -11.54
C GLU A 22 -20.00 7.11 -11.84
N GLY A 23 -19.29 6.07 -11.39
CA GLY A 23 -17.84 5.98 -11.59
C GLY A 23 -17.21 4.79 -10.87
N LYS A 24 -15.89 4.69 -10.96
CA LYS A 24 -15.07 3.67 -10.35
C LYS A 24 -14.11 4.26 -9.32
N ASP A 25 -13.92 3.54 -8.21
CA ASP A 25 -12.92 3.86 -7.22
C ASP A 25 -11.67 3.00 -7.41
N TYR A 26 -10.52 3.64 -7.26
CA TYR A 26 -9.22 2.98 -7.25
C TYR A 26 -8.45 3.40 -6.01
N THR A 27 -7.80 2.45 -5.37
CA THR A 27 -6.88 2.73 -4.27
C THR A 27 -5.54 2.07 -4.58
N PHE A 28 -4.47 2.88 -4.49
CA PHE A 28 -3.09 2.43 -4.59
C PHE A 28 -2.37 2.78 -3.28
N TRP A 29 -1.70 1.79 -2.68
CA TRP A 29 -0.90 1.98 -1.48
C TRP A 29 0.58 2.02 -1.81
N GLY A 30 1.32 2.88 -1.15
CA GLY A 30 2.77 2.99 -1.27
C GLY A 30 3.21 4.28 -2.03
N LYS A 31 4.49 4.38 -2.31
CA LYS A 31 5.54 3.47 -1.85
C LYS A 31 5.64 3.54 -0.32
N GLY A 32 5.65 2.37 0.35
CA GLY A 32 5.72 2.42 1.80
C GLY A 32 5.91 1.08 2.51
N VAL A 33 6.43 1.17 3.73
CA VAL A 33 6.69 0.04 4.61
C VAL A 33 5.40 -0.43 5.27
N SER A 34 5.00 -1.68 5.02
CA SER A 34 3.95 -2.33 5.78
C SER A 34 4.53 -3.08 6.97
N GLN A 35 4.19 -2.66 8.17
CA GLN A 35 4.68 -3.29 9.41
C GLN A 35 4.17 -4.73 9.55
N GLY A 36 2.90 -4.98 9.25
CA GLY A 36 2.33 -6.33 9.33
C GLY A 36 2.98 -7.32 8.37
N HIS A 37 3.29 -6.89 7.14
CA HIS A 37 4.02 -7.73 6.18
C HIS A 37 5.49 -7.91 6.58
N SER A 38 6.13 -6.88 7.11
CA SER A 38 7.50 -7.00 7.66
C SER A 38 7.56 -7.96 8.85
N ASP A 39 6.53 -7.94 9.72
CA ASP A 39 6.42 -8.91 10.81
C ASP A 39 6.21 -10.34 10.31
N ALA A 40 5.45 -10.52 9.25
CA ALA A 40 5.26 -11.83 8.63
C ALA A 40 6.59 -12.40 8.10
N ILE A 41 7.40 -11.58 7.43
CA ILE A 41 8.74 -11.96 6.97
C ILE A 41 9.63 -12.39 8.15
N ARG A 42 9.65 -11.63 9.24
CA ARG A 42 10.47 -11.94 10.44
C ARG A 42 10.09 -13.24 11.16
N ARG A 43 8.93 -13.82 10.83
CA ARG A 43 8.50 -15.12 11.39
C ARG A 43 8.92 -16.32 10.54
N VAL A 44 9.46 -16.08 9.35
CA VAL A 44 9.98 -17.15 8.50
C VAL A 44 11.26 -17.72 9.12
N GLU A 45 11.36 -19.05 9.16
CA GLU A 45 12.53 -19.73 9.69
C GLU A 45 13.79 -19.35 8.92
N GLY A 46 14.85 -18.95 9.62
CA GLY A 46 16.10 -18.51 9.03
C GLY A 46 16.16 -17.01 8.71
N VAL A 47 15.11 -16.25 9.00
CA VAL A 47 15.11 -14.79 8.89
C VAL A 47 15.45 -14.15 10.22
N LYS A 48 16.50 -13.34 10.24
CA LYS A 48 16.91 -12.53 11.39
C LYS A 48 16.13 -11.22 11.47
N ASP A 49 15.97 -10.51 10.35
CA ASP A 49 15.22 -9.26 10.25
C ASP A 49 14.74 -9.04 8.81
N GLY A 50 13.79 -8.14 8.63
CA GLY A 50 13.29 -7.81 7.30
C GLY A 50 12.32 -6.64 7.25
N LYS A 51 12.29 -6.00 6.09
CA LYS A 51 11.37 -4.92 5.73
C LYS A 51 10.69 -5.22 4.40
N GLN A 52 9.42 -4.88 4.32
CA GLN A 52 8.63 -5.03 3.11
C GLN A 52 8.08 -3.68 2.67
N TYR A 53 8.22 -3.41 1.38
CA TYR A 53 7.63 -2.25 0.73
C TYR A 53 6.49 -2.67 -0.18
N THR A 54 5.36 -1.98 -0.06
CA THR A 54 4.28 -2.00 -1.05
C THR A 54 4.56 -0.90 -2.06
N ILE A 55 4.52 -1.24 -3.34
CA ILE A 55 4.84 -0.31 -4.42
C ILE A 55 3.69 -0.33 -5.43
N PRO A 56 3.05 0.81 -5.71
CA PRO A 56 2.05 0.88 -6.76
C PRO A 56 2.69 0.66 -8.13
N VAL A 57 2.00 -0.05 -9.01
CA VAL A 57 2.39 -0.21 -10.42
C VAL A 57 2.09 1.10 -11.14
N GLU A 58 3.13 1.84 -11.51
CA GLU A 58 3.01 3.18 -12.09
C GLU A 58 2.14 3.20 -13.34
N ALA A 59 2.31 2.23 -14.24
CA ALA A 59 1.50 2.13 -15.45
C ALA A 59 0.00 1.97 -15.17
N ALA A 60 -0.37 1.24 -14.12
CA ALA A 60 -1.75 1.08 -13.70
C ALA A 60 -2.32 2.38 -13.10
N LEU A 61 -1.51 3.07 -12.29
CA LEU A 61 -1.88 4.35 -11.69
C LEU A 61 -2.08 5.43 -12.78
N GLU A 62 -1.17 5.53 -13.74
CA GLU A 62 -1.28 6.46 -14.87
C GLU A 62 -2.48 6.15 -15.78
N ALA A 63 -2.79 4.88 -16.04
CA ALA A 63 -3.99 4.50 -16.80
C ALA A 63 -5.26 5.03 -16.12
N VAL A 64 -5.35 4.95 -14.79
CA VAL A 64 -6.48 5.52 -14.03
C VAL A 64 -6.49 7.05 -14.14
N ARG A 65 -5.35 7.71 -13.97
CA ARG A 65 -5.20 9.17 -14.10
C ARG A 65 -5.63 9.67 -15.47
N ASN A 66 -5.36 8.88 -16.51
CA ASN A 66 -5.77 9.18 -17.90
C ASN A 66 -7.24 8.87 -18.18
N GLY A 67 -7.98 8.34 -17.22
CA GLY A 67 -9.41 8.05 -17.36
C GLY A 67 -9.72 6.79 -18.18
N GLU A 68 -8.80 5.85 -18.27
CA GLU A 68 -8.98 4.61 -19.04
C GLU A 68 -9.89 3.57 -18.34
N ASP A 69 -10.17 3.74 -17.05
CA ASP A 69 -11.02 2.88 -16.22
C ASP A 69 -10.66 1.37 -16.26
N PRO A 70 -9.38 0.99 -16.10
CA PRO A 70 -8.97 -0.39 -16.25
C PRO A 70 -9.59 -1.31 -15.19
N GLU A 71 -9.84 -2.57 -15.53
CA GLU A 71 -10.08 -3.62 -14.55
C GLU A 71 -8.71 -4.15 -14.07
N LEU A 72 -8.44 -3.97 -12.77
CA LEU A 72 -7.14 -4.29 -12.19
C LEU A 72 -7.25 -5.35 -11.10
N THR A 73 -6.49 -6.42 -11.24
CA THR A 73 -6.26 -7.38 -10.16
C THR A 73 -5.31 -6.82 -9.12
N THR A 74 -5.23 -7.46 -7.97
CA THR A 74 -4.29 -7.10 -6.89
C THR A 74 -2.84 -7.05 -7.41
N ARG A 75 -2.43 -8.05 -8.19
CA ARG A 75 -1.11 -8.17 -8.82
C ARG A 75 -0.80 -7.04 -9.81
N GLN A 76 -1.81 -6.59 -10.55
CA GLN A 76 -1.66 -5.50 -11.51
C GLN A 76 -1.59 -4.12 -10.85
N LYS A 77 -2.06 -3.98 -9.61
CA LYS A 77 -2.02 -2.71 -8.87
C LYS A 77 -0.75 -2.49 -8.07
N HIS A 78 -0.20 -3.55 -7.50
CA HIS A 78 0.92 -3.45 -6.55
C HIS A 78 1.93 -4.56 -6.75
N THR A 79 3.20 -4.22 -6.54
CA THR A 79 4.30 -5.16 -6.33
C THR A 79 4.77 -5.12 -4.88
N ARG A 80 5.51 -6.16 -4.49
CA ARG A 80 6.15 -6.26 -3.17
C ARG A 80 7.65 -6.34 -3.33
N GLU A 81 8.37 -5.56 -2.52
CA GLU A 81 9.82 -5.58 -2.47
C GLU A 81 10.24 -5.82 -1.02
N CYS A 82 10.98 -6.90 -0.80
CA CYS A 82 11.38 -7.36 0.52
C CYS A 82 12.89 -7.27 0.66
N PHE A 83 13.37 -6.67 1.74
CA PHE A 83 14.77 -6.61 2.13
C PHE A 83 14.93 -7.47 3.38
N VAL A 84 15.70 -8.55 3.27
CA VAL A 84 15.73 -9.62 4.26
C VAL A 84 17.15 -9.87 4.72
N VAL A 85 17.34 -9.93 6.03
CA VAL A 85 18.58 -10.36 6.68
C VAL A 85 18.41 -11.80 7.10
N LEU A 86 19.30 -12.68 6.63
CA LEU A 86 19.30 -14.09 7.00
C LEU A 86 20.05 -14.32 8.32
N GLU A 87 19.62 -15.36 9.04
CA GLU A 87 20.43 -15.97 10.10
C GLU A 87 21.63 -16.70 9.49
N GLU A 88 22.68 -16.89 10.28
CA GLU A 88 23.88 -17.62 9.85
C GLU A 88 23.53 -19.07 9.47
N GLY A 89 23.92 -19.48 8.27
CA GLY A 89 23.66 -20.82 7.74
C GLY A 89 22.25 -21.05 7.19
N ALA A 90 21.39 -20.03 7.14
CA ALA A 90 20.05 -20.17 6.56
C ALA A 90 20.10 -20.39 5.05
N ASP A 91 19.14 -21.17 4.53
CA ASP A 91 18.98 -21.42 3.10
C ASP A 91 18.17 -20.27 2.45
N ALA A 92 18.87 -19.38 1.74
CA ALA A 92 18.29 -18.24 1.06
C ALA A 92 17.18 -18.62 0.07
N LYS A 93 17.32 -19.74 -0.66
CA LYS A 93 16.30 -20.18 -1.63
C LYS A 93 15.03 -20.65 -0.94
N LYS A 94 15.16 -21.39 0.16
CA LYS A 94 14.03 -21.83 0.98
C LYS A 94 13.29 -20.62 1.54
N VAL A 95 14.00 -19.65 2.11
CA VAL A 95 13.42 -18.42 2.66
C VAL A 95 12.70 -17.60 1.58
N GLU A 96 13.33 -17.42 0.41
CA GLU A 96 12.72 -16.70 -0.70
C GLU A 96 11.40 -17.34 -1.16
N GLU A 97 11.39 -18.66 -1.33
CA GLU A 97 10.21 -19.42 -1.74
C GLU A 97 9.09 -19.32 -0.69
N GLU A 98 9.43 -19.47 0.58
CA GLU A 98 8.46 -19.36 1.67
C GLU A 98 7.82 -17.96 1.75
N ILE A 99 8.62 -16.91 1.56
CA ILE A 99 8.09 -15.53 1.49
C ILE A 99 7.16 -15.37 0.29
N LYS A 100 7.60 -15.71 -0.91
CA LYS A 100 6.84 -15.50 -2.15
C LYS A 100 5.52 -16.28 -2.20
N THR A 101 5.46 -17.43 -1.55
CA THR A 101 4.26 -18.28 -1.53
C THR A 101 3.37 -18.09 -0.31
N MET A 102 3.76 -17.21 0.62
CA MET A 102 3.03 -16.97 1.87
C MET A 102 1.60 -16.48 1.60
N PRO A 103 0.58 -17.25 2.02
CA PRO A 103 -0.83 -16.89 1.80
C PRO A 103 -1.21 -15.60 2.53
N ASN A 104 -2.11 -14.82 1.95
CA ASN A 104 -2.65 -13.55 2.45
C ASN A 104 -1.65 -12.39 2.55
N TYR A 105 -0.36 -12.62 2.31
CA TYR A 105 0.68 -11.60 2.39
C TYR A 105 1.37 -11.35 1.05
N PHE A 106 1.85 -12.40 0.39
CA PHE A 106 2.72 -12.28 -0.78
C PHE A 106 2.27 -13.08 -2.00
N SER A 107 1.56 -14.20 -1.83
CA SER A 107 1.20 -15.12 -2.92
C SER A 107 0.41 -14.48 -4.06
N ASP A 108 -0.36 -13.42 -3.77
CA ASP A 108 -1.18 -12.70 -4.74
C ASP A 108 -0.44 -11.54 -5.44
N TYR A 109 0.86 -11.39 -5.18
CA TYR A 109 1.67 -10.28 -5.69
C TYR A 109 2.90 -10.76 -6.43
N ASP A 110 3.43 -9.91 -7.31
CA ASP A 110 4.79 -10.04 -7.80
C ASP A 110 5.73 -9.54 -6.71
N THR A 111 6.48 -10.47 -6.13
CA THR A 111 7.33 -10.22 -4.97
C THR A 111 8.79 -10.43 -5.34
N THR A 112 9.62 -9.42 -5.08
CA THR A 112 11.08 -9.48 -5.18
C THR A 112 11.68 -9.54 -3.79
N VAL A 113 12.63 -10.44 -3.57
CA VAL A 113 13.33 -10.60 -2.30
C VAL A 113 14.81 -10.29 -2.51
N HIS A 114 15.32 -9.34 -1.72
CA HIS A 114 16.73 -8.96 -1.67
C HIS A 114 17.30 -9.42 -0.34
N PHE A 115 18.39 -10.18 -0.39
CA PHE A 115 19.14 -10.54 0.80
C PHE A 115 20.25 -9.54 1.03
N ILE A 116 20.23 -8.90 2.20
CA ILE A 116 21.15 -7.82 2.57
C ILE A 116 21.72 -8.05 3.98
N SER A 117 22.74 -7.30 4.34
CA SER A 117 23.27 -7.30 5.70
C SER A 117 22.36 -6.53 6.67
N GLN A 118 22.53 -6.79 7.99
CA GLN A 118 21.85 -6.00 9.02
C GLN A 118 22.26 -4.53 8.96
N GLU A 119 23.53 -4.25 8.68
CA GLU A 119 24.07 -2.90 8.55
C GLU A 119 23.41 -2.12 7.41
N GLU A 120 23.19 -2.77 6.25
CA GLU A 120 22.48 -2.19 5.13
C GLU A 120 21.01 -1.95 5.47
N LEU A 121 20.35 -2.91 6.14
CA LEU A 121 18.96 -2.75 6.55
C LEU A 121 18.79 -1.55 7.50
N ASP A 122 19.67 -1.40 8.47
CA ASP A 122 19.64 -0.34 9.47
C ASP A 122 19.94 1.03 8.85
N ARG A 123 20.90 1.08 7.91
CA ARG A 123 21.29 2.32 7.22
C ARG A 123 20.21 2.81 6.25
N ASP A 124 19.70 1.92 5.41
CA ASP A 124 18.90 2.28 4.22
C ASP A 124 17.39 2.10 4.44
N HIS A 125 16.98 1.26 5.39
CA HIS A 125 15.59 0.87 5.62
C HIS A 125 15.09 1.09 7.05
N SER A 126 15.74 1.94 7.84
CA SER A 126 15.36 2.21 9.24
C SER A 126 14.05 2.98 9.37
N LYS A 127 13.70 3.80 8.39
CA LYS A 127 12.49 4.61 8.38
C LYS A 127 11.25 3.79 8.00
N ILE A 128 10.08 4.32 8.30
CA ILE A 128 8.78 3.69 8.05
C ILE A 128 7.83 4.63 7.26
N PRO A 129 8.28 5.15 6.10
CA PRO A 129 7.43 5.97 5.24
C PRO A 129 6.29 5.14 4.67
N HIS A 130 5.19 5.81 4.34
CA HIS A 130 4.10 5.20 3.61
C HIS A 130 3.32 6.26 2.80
N GLY A 131 2.18 5.88 2.29
CA GLY A 131 1.26 6.75 1.59
C GLY A 131 0.40 5.99 0.60
N GLY A 132 -0.17 6.72 -0.32
CA GLY A 132 -0.98 6.13 -1.38
C GLY A 132 -1.88 7.15 -2.04
N PHE A 133 -2.77 6.63 -2.87
CA PHE A 133 -3.68 7.40 -3.68
C PHE A 133 -5.09 6.80 -3.64
N VAL A 134 -6.10 7.64 -3.50
CA VAL A 134 -7.49 7.29 -3.77
C VAL A 134 -7.92 8.09 -4.98
N LEU A 135 -8.39 7.41 -6.02
CA LEU A 135 -8.88 8.03 -7.24
C LEU A 135 -10.33 7.65 -7.46
N ARG A 136 -11.11 8.60 -7.89
CA ARG A 136 -12.46 8.41 -8.40
C ARG A 136 -12.49 8.82 -9.86
N SER A 137 -12.79 7.90 -10.75
CA SER A 137 -13.01 8.15 -12.15
C SER A 137 -14.51 8.14 -12.43
N GLY A 138 -15.05 9.22 -12.98
CA GLY A 138 -16.49 9.33 -13.24
C GLY A 138 -16.81 10.33 -14.32
N CYS A 139 -18.08 10.41 -14.69
CA CYS A 139 -18.56 11.28 -15.77
C CYS A 139 -19.71 12.15 -15.31
N THR A 140 -19.90 13.27 -16.01
CA THR A 140 -21.10 14.14 -15.95
C THR A 140 -21.63 14.40 -17.35
N GLY A 141 -22.83 14.96 -17.39
CA GLY A 141 -23.59 15.18 -18.66
C GLY A 141 -24.59 14.06 -18.93
N TRP A 142 -25.62 14.35 -19.70
CA TRP A 142 -26.69 13.41 -20.00
C TRP A 142 -26.20 12.18 -20.78
N GLU A 143 -25.22 12.38 -21.67
CA GLU A 143 -24.56 11.33 -22.47
C GLU A 143 -23.24 10.87 -21.85
N LYS A 144 -22.94 11.30 -20.60
CA LYS A 144 -21.66 11.01 -19.90
C LYS A 144 -20.42 11.51 -20.65
N GLU A 145 -20.60 12.61 -21.37
CA GLU A 145 -19.61 13.17 -22.28
C GLU A 145 -18.42 13.85 -21.59
N ASN A 146 -18.56 14.22 -20.30
CA ASN A 146 -17.50 14.89 -19.56
C ASN A 146 -16.83 13.93 -18.57
N LYS A 147 -15.61 13.56 -18.82
CA LYS A 147 -14.80 12.69 -17.94
C LYS A 147 -14.08 13.49 -16.84
N HIS A 148 -14.12 12.98 -15.62
CA HIS A 148 -13.48 13.62 -14.46
C HIS A 148 -12.70 12.60 -13.64
N ILE A 149 -11.57 13.05 -13.09
CA ILE A 149 -10.77 12.30 -12.13
C ILE A 149 -10.66 13.15 -10.85
N ILE A 150 -11.06 12.57 -9.72
CA ILE A 150 -10.75 13.13 -8.37
C ILE A 150 -9.62 12.29 -7.82
N GLU A 151 -8.54 12.91 -7.37
CA GLU A 151 -7.41 12.23 -6.75
C GLU A 151 -7.10 12.82 -5.38
N TYR A 152 -7.00 11.95 -4.39
CA TYR A 152 -6.46 12.24 -3.06
C TYR A 152 -5.12 11.55 -2.92
N SER A 153 -4.07 12.29 -2.64
CA SER A 153 -2.72 11.80 -2.47
C SER A 153 -2.28 11.94 -1.02
N LEU A 154 -1.63 10.91 -0.50
CA LEU A 154 -1.04 10.90 0.84
C LEU A 154 0.43 10.48 0.76
N LYS A 155 1.29 11.31 1.33
CA LYS A 155 2.70 11.01 1.56
C LYS A 155 3.02 11.29 3.02
N LEU A 156 3.54 10.29 3.72
CA LEU A 156 3.87 10.39 5.13
C LEU A 156 5.23 9.77 5.45
N ASP A 157 5.95 10.38 6.37
CA ASP A 157 7.28 9.95 6.78
C ASP A 157 7.22 8.86 7.86
N SER A 158 6.19 8.90 8.70
CA SER A 158 5.98 7.93 9.78
C SER A 158 4.54 7.43 9.77
N ASN A 159 4.36 6.19 9.37
CA ASN A 159 3.04 5.54 9.33
C ASN A 159 2.35 5.54 10.71
N PRO A 160 2.99 5.12 11.83
CA PRO A 160 2.33 5.08 13.13
C PRO A 160 1.98 6.47 13.68
N GLU A 161 2.82 7.46 13.51
CA GLU A 161 2.55 8.82 13.98
C GLU A 161 1.39 9.48 13.23
N PHE A 162 1.35 9.33 11.91
CA PHE A 162 0.24 9.83 11.12
C PHE A 162 -1.07 9.12 11.46
N THR A 163 -1.03 7.80 11.63
CA THR A 163 -2.18 7.00 12.09
C THR A 163 -2.70 7.51 13.43
N SER A 164 -1.81 7.82 14.37
CA SER A 164 -2.19 8.38 15.66
C SER A 164 -2.89 9.74 15.53
N SER A 165 -2.42 10.61 14.64
CA SER A 165 -3.07 11.89 14.34
C SER A 165 -4.49 11.71 13.81
N VAL A 166 -4.69 10.74 12.91
CA VAL A 166 -6.02 10.39 12.38
C VAL A 166 -6.93 9.91 13.50
N LEU A 167 -6.44 8.99 14.36
CA LEU A 167 -7.22 8.48 15.50
C LEU A 167 -7.65 9.59 16.45
N VAL A 168 -6.78 10.55 16.77
CA VAL A 168 -7.10 11.70 17.61
C VAL A 168 -8.15 12.59 16.95
N ALA A 169 -8.08 12.81 15.63
CA ALA A 169 -9.10 13.56 14.89
C ALA A 169 -10.48 12.88 14.97
N TYR A 170 -10.54 11.57 14.78
CA TYR A 170 -11.78 10.79 14.92
C TYR A 170 -12.33 10.81 16.35
N ALA A 171 -11.46 10.67 17.35
CA ALA A 171 -11.87 10.74 18.75
C ALA A 171 -12.52 12.09 19.08
N ARG A 172 -11.92 13.19 18.62
CA ARG A 172 -12.50 14.54 18.78
C ARG A 172 -13.86 14.69 18.08
N ALA A 173 -13.99 14.12 16.87
CA ALA A 173 -15.26 14.17 16.13
C ALA A 173 -16.35 13.33 16.79
N ALA A 174 -15.99 12.19 17.37
CA ALA A 174 -16.95 11.32 18.07
C ALA A 174 -17.40 11.87 19.42
N TYR A 175 -16.63 12.75 20.05
CA TYR A 175 -16.95 13.37 21.33
C TYR A 175 -17.99 14.52 21.22
N LYS A 176 -18.15 15.11 20.04
CA LYS A 176 -19.12 16.19 19.77
C LYS A 176 -20.54 15.63 19.56
#